data_0f6f9cb7d4d6a0eecf4ac5eb8165ed4b
#
_entry.id   0f6f9cb7d4d6a0eecf4ac5eb8165ed4b
#
_cell.length_a   1.000
_cell.length_b   1.000
_cell.length_c   1.000
_cell.angle_alpha   90.00
_cell.angle_beta   90.00
_cell.angle_gamma   90.00
#
_symmetry.space_group_name_H-M   'P 1'
#
loop_
_entity.id
_entity.type
_entity.pdbx_description
1 polymer ?
#
loop_
_entity_poly.entity_id
_entity_poly.type
_entity_poly.pdbx_seq_one_letter_code
_entity_poly.pdbx_strand_id
1 'polypeptide(L)'
;MDFSKPVLAYAELWPMLVVFGVACAGVVVEAFLPRAQRYRAQVALALLGLLTALGGSVYVATELDKLRGADDEVVARGTITAGQTLVVDGPAVVLWILVLVFAIGGVLLFAERRLEGGVSAFAGQAAALPGTEAEREASTKALDHTEVYPLAMFAIGGMLLFPTANDLLTMFVALEVLSLPLYLLCGLARRRRLLSQEAALKYFMLGAFSSGFFLYGVALIYGFAGTMTLAGINEAVRSDTSNQALLLIGMGMLAVGLLFKVGAAPFQAWTPDVYQGAPTAVTGFMAACTKVAAFGALLRPVSYTHLTLPTIYSV
;
A
#
# COMPACT_ATOMS: atom_id res chain seq x y z
N MET A 1 14.24 24.28 -21.75
CA MET A 1 13.81 23.02 -21.09
C MET A 1 12.74 22.41 -21.96
N ASP A 2 13.09 21.39 -22.74
CA ASP A 2 12.10 20.64 -23.50
C ASP A 2 11.28 19.79 -22.53
N PHE A 3 10.01 20.14 -22.34
CA PHE A 3 9.06 19.35 -21.59
C PHE A 3 8.63 18.14 -22.46
N SER A 4 9.44 17.10 -22.47
CA SER A 4 8.99 15.82 -23.02
C SER A 4 7.96 15.22 -22.06
N LYS A 5 6.77 14.84 -22.59
CA LYS A 5 5.76 14.16 -21.79
C LYS A 5 6.34 12.86 -21.23
N PRO A 6 6.17 12.55 -19.93
CA PRO A 6 6.62 11.28 -19.39
C PRO A 6 5.94 10.12 -20.13
N VAL A 7 6.74 9.16 -20.58
CA VAL A 7 6.21 7.95 -21.22
C VAL A 7 5.68 7.02 -20.11
N LEU A 8 4.40 6.71 -20.20
CA LEU A 8 3.75 5.75 -19.30
C LEU A 8 3.69 4.39 -19.98
N ALA A 9 4.32 3.39 -19.39
CA ALA A 9 4.27 2.01 -19.85
C ALA A 9 2.95 1.36 -19.38
N TYR A 10 1.87 1.68 -20.10
CA TYR A 10 0.53 1.19 -19.75
C TYR A 10 0.42 -0.33 -19.82
N ALA A 11 1.21 -0.98 -20.67
CA ALA A 11 1.23 -2.43 -20.84
C ALA A 11 1.72 -3.16 -19.57
N GLU A 12 2.55 -2.54 -18.76
CA GLU A 12 3.07 -3.10 -17.52
C GLU A 12 2.28 -2.62 -16.30
N LEU A 13 1.77 -1.37 -16.35
CA LEU A 13 1.09 -0.75 -15.21
C LEU A 13 -0.39 -1.11 -15.10
N TRP A 14 -1.02 -1.66 -16.15
CA TRP A 14 -2.47 -1.85 -16.18
C TRP A 14 -3.04 -2.69 -15.03
N PRO A 15 -2.36 -3.72 -14.45
CA PRO A 15 -2.93 -4.44 -13.32
C PRO A 15 -3.16 -3.55 -12.10
N MET A 16 -2.21 -2.66 -11.82
CA MET A 16 -2.32 -1.65 -10.74
C MET A 16 -3.40 -0.61 -11.08
N LEU A 17 -3.46 -0.15 -12.33
CA LEU A 17 -4.46 0.82 -12.78
C LEU A 17 -5.88 0.25 -12.69
N VAL A 18 -6.08 -1.05 -12.94
CA VAL A 18 -7.37 -1.73 -12.73
C VAL A 18 -7.79 -1.65 -11.28
N VAL A 19 -6.90 -1.88 -10.32
CA VAL A 19 -7.21 -1.78 -8.88
C VAL A 19 -7.66 -0.37 -8.51
N PHE A 20 -6.95 0.68 -8.94
CA PHE A 20 -7.36 2.06 -8.72
C PHE A 20 -8.66 2.41 -9.43
N GLY A 21 -8.84 1.95 -10.67
CA GLY A 21 -10.07 2.13 -11.44
C GLY A 21 -11.29 1.52 -10.72
N VAL A 22 -11.12 0.31 -10.18
CA VAL A 22 -12.16 -0.37 -9.39
C VAL A 22 -12.43 0.36 -8.07
N ALA A 23 -11.41 0.91 -7.40
CA ALA A 23 -11.59 1.74 -6.22
C ALA A 23 -12.47 2.96 -6.53
N CYS A 24 -12.15 3.69 -7.60
CA CYS A 24 -12.94 4.83 -8.07
C CYS A 24 -14.37 4.41 -8.48
N ALA A 25 -14.51 3.31 -9.23
CA ALA A 25 -15.82 2.77 -9.60
C ALA A 25 -16.65 2.38 -8.38
N GLY A 26 -16.01 1.83 -7.33
CA GLY A 26 -16.65 1.53 -6.05
C GLY A 26 -17.22 2.77 -5.37
N VAL A 27 -16.51 3.90 -5.40
CA VAL A 27 -17.04 5.18 -4.89
C VAL A 27 -18.28 5.62 -5.69
N VAL A 28 -18.24 5.48 -7.01
CA VAL A 28 -19.38 5.80 -7.87
C VAL A 28 -20.58 4.88 -7.59
N VAL A 29 -20.34 3.58 -7.42
CA VAL A 29 -21.37 2.61 -7.01
C VAL A 29 -22.00 3.01 -5.67
N GLU A 30 -21.18 3.46 -4.71
CA GLU A 30 -21.69 3.90 -3.41
C GLU A 30 -22.58 5.15 -3.52
N ALA A 31 -22.24 6.06 -4.42
CA ALA A 31 -23.00 7.29 -4.62
C ALA A 31 -24.34 7.05 -5.33
N PHE A 32 -24.40 6.19 -6.33
CA PHE A 32 -25.55 6.10 -7.25
C PHE A 32 -26.44 4.87 -7.04
N LEU A 33 -25.92 3.75 -6.49
CA LEU A 33 -26.74 2.55 -6.31
C LEU A 33 -27.62 2.61 -5.06
N PRO A 34 -28.84 2.02 -5.11
CA PRO A 34 -29.70 1.84 -3.93
C PRO A 34 -29.01 0.93 -2.88
N ARG A 35 -29.18 1.22 -1.59
CA ARG A 35 -28.52 0.51 -0.49
C ARG A 35 -28.66 -1.02 -0.54
N ALA A 36 -29.83 -1.52 -0.96
CA ALA A 36 -30.10 -2.96 -1.03
C ALA A 36 -29.19 -3.72 -2.04
N GLN A 37 -28.67 -3.03 -3.05
CA GLN A 37 -27.84 -3.63 -4.10
C GLN A 37 -26.35 -3.36 -3.89
N ARG A 38 -25.97 -2.35 -3.10
CA ARG A 38 -24.57 -1.91 -2.91
C ARG A 38 -23.67 -3.04 -2.50
N TYR A 39 -24.06 -3.81 -1.48
CA TYR A 39 -23.24 -4.89 -0.98
C TYR A 39 -22.84 -5.89 -2.07
N ARG A 40 -23.81 -6.40 -2.84
CA ARG A 40 -23.51 -7.37 -3.91
C ARG A 40 -22.67 -6.76 -5.02
N ALA A 41 -22.96 -5.52 -5.38
CA ALA A 41 -22.24 -4.79 -6.42
C ALA A 41 -20.77 -4.54 -5.98
N GLN A 42 -20.55 -4.07 -4.74
CA GLN A 42 -19.23 -3.79 -4.21
C GLN A 42 -18.37 -5.05 -4.10
N VAL A 43 -18.92 -6.14 -3.54
CA VAL A 43 -18.19 -7.41 -3.43
C VAL A 43 -17.84 -7.95 -4.82
N ALA A 44 -18.80 -7.97 -5.74
CA ALA A 44 -18.56 -8.45 -7.10
C ALA A 44 -17.50 -7.59 -7.83
N LEU A 45 -17.63 -6.27 -7.73
CA LEU A 45 -16.70 -5.32 -8.35
C LEU A 45 -15.28 -5.48 -7.80
N ALA A 46 -15.13 -5.57 -6.47
CA ALA A 46 -13.83 -5.75 -5.84
C ALA A 46 -13.19 -7.09 -6.22
N LEU A 47 -13.93 -8.21 -6.14
CA LEU A 47 -13.40 -9.53 -6.49
C LEU A 47 -13.04 -9.64 -7.98
N LEU A 48 -13.89 -9.15 -8.87
CA LEU A 48 -13.61 -9.15 -10.31
C LEU A 48 -12.38 -8.29 -10.61
N GLY A 49 -12.28 -7.11 -10.02
CA GLY A 49 -11.11 -6.25 -10.18
C GLY A 49 -9.82 -6.89 -9.69
N LEU A 50 -9.84 -7.53 -8.50
CA LEU A 50 -8.66 -8.21 -7.95
C LEU A 50 -8.26 -9.44 -8.77
N LEU A 51 -9.23 -10.24 -9.23
CA LEU A 51 -8.94 -11.38 -10.10
C LEU A 51 -8.38 -10.94 -11.45
N THR A 52 -8.92 -9.86 -12.03
CA THR A 52 -8.40 -9.28 -13.28
C THR A 52 -6.98 -8.75 -13.09
N ALA A 53 -6.72 -8.02 -11.98
CA ALA A 53 -5.39 -7.52 -11.67
C ALA A 53 -4.39 -8.66 -11.39
N LEU A 54 -4.83 -9.74 -10.72
CA LEU A 54 -3.99 -10.91 -10.46
C LEU A 54 -3.62 -11.62 -11.78
N GLY A 55 -4.60 -11.89 -12.64
CA GLY A 55 -4.35 -12.47 -13.97
C GLY A 55 -3.42 -11.58 -14.80
N GLY A 56 -3.63 -10.26 -14.73
CA GLY A 56 -2.77 -9.28 -15.37
C GLY A 56 -1.35 -9.27 -14.83
N SER A 57 -1.16 -9.38 -13.52
CA SER A 57 0.17 -9.45 -12.93
C SER A 57 0.92 -10.72 -13.35
N VAL A 58 0.21 -11.85 -13.46
CA VAL A 58 0.80 -13.09 -13.99
C VAL A 58 1.15 -12.94 -15.47
N TYR A 59 0.30 -12.27 -16.25
CA TYR A 59 0.61 -11.99 -17.67
C TYR A 59 1.84 -11.09 -17.81
N VAL A 60 1.93 -10.00 -17.04
CA VAL A 60 3.11 -9.11 -17.03
C VAL A 60 4.36 -9.90 -16.63
N ALA A 61 4.28 -10.81 -15.66
CA ALA A 61 5.41 -11.67 -15.29
C ALA A 61 5.94 -12.49 -16.49
N THR A 62 5.05 -13.00 -17.34
CA THR A 62 5.45 -13.77 -18.53
C THR A 62 6.03 -12.90 -19.65
N GLU A 63 5.59 -11.65 -19.75
CA GLU A 63 6.11 -10.70 -20.74
C GLU A 63 7.47 -10.12 -20.33
N LEU A 64 7.74 -9.92 -19.04
CA LEU A 64 9.06 -9.46 -18.56
C LEU A 64 10.20 -10.41 -18.97
N ASP A 65 9.93 -11.71 -19.14
CA ASP A 65 10.91 -12.66 -19.63
C ASP A 65 11.21 -12.53 -21.13
N LYS A 66 10.33 -11.89 -21.91
CA LYS A 66 10.46 -11.70 -23.35
C LYS A 66 11.27 -10.43 -23.71
N LEU A 67 11.47 -9.52 -22.78
CA LEU A 67 12.28 -8.29 -22.98
C LEU A 67 13.79 -8.56 -22.86
N ARG A 68 14.25 -9.77 -23.28
CA ARG A 68 15.67 -10.06 -23.46
C ARG A 68 16.21 -9.19 -24.61
N GLY A 69 17.18 -8.34 -24.29
CA GLY A 69 17.93 -7.61 -25.33
C GLY A 69 18.59 -8.55 -26.32
N ALA A 70 18.88 -8.07 -27.52
CA ALA A 70 19.42 -8.83 -28.65
C ALA A 70 20.78 -9.52 -28.42
N ASP A 71 21.42 -9.30 -27.26
CA ASP A 71 22.78 -9.75 -26.94
C ASP A 71 22.84 -10.72 -25.74
N ASP A 72 21.86 -11.59 -25.56
CA ASP A 72 21.86 -12.73 -24.60
C ASP A 72 22.41 -12.45 -23.16
N GLU A 73 22.89 -11.25 -22.88
CA GLU A 73 23.25 -10.78 -21.55
C GLU A 73 22.00 -10.33 -20.81
N VAL A 74 21.74 -10.97 -19.67
CA VAL A 74 20.64 -10.64 -18.76
C VAL A 74 20.95 -9.32 -18.05
N VAL A 75 20.79 -8.21 -18.74
CA VAL A 75 20.81 -6.87 -18.16
C VAL A 75 19.39 -6.54 -17.71
N ALA A 76 19.18 -6.48 -16.40
CA ALA A 76 18.00 -5.98 -15.69
C ALA A 76 16.65 -6.22 -16.38
N ARG A 77 15.93 -7.28 -15.96
CA ARG A 77 14.56 -7.57 -16.37
C ARG A 77 13.58 -6.61 -15.71
N GLY A 78 13.09 -5.63 -16.46
CA GLY A 78 12.09 -4.68 -15.95
C GLY A 78 12.04 -3.38 -16.76
N THR A 79 10.92 -2.67 -16.60
CA THR A 79 10.66 -1.39 -17.29
C THR A 79 10.62 -0.26 -16.28
N ILE A 80 11.44 0.79 -16.51
CA ILE A 80 11.35 2.06 -15.78
C ILE A 80 10.39 2.96 -16.55
N THR A 81 9.41 3.50 -15.87
CA THR A 81 8.31 4.27 -16.48
C THR A 81 7.96 5.51 -15.66
N ALA A 82 7.01 6.29 -16.16
CA ALA A 82 6.50 7.49 -15.49
C ALA A 82 7.61 8.51 -15.13
N GLY A 83 8.52 8.78 -16.05
CA GLY A 83 9.61 9.74 -15.81
C GLY A 83 10.61 9.26 -14.75
N GLN A 84 10.87 7.96 -14.68
CA GLN A 84 11.75 7.27 -13.72
C GLN A 84 11.17 7.12 -12.29
N THR A 85 9.90 7.45 -12.07
CA THR A 85 9.30 7.35 -10.72
C THR A 85 8.84 5.94 -10.35
N LEU A 86 8.56 5.10 -11.35
CA LEU A 86 8.10 3.73 -11.17
C LEU A 86 8.99 2.73 -11.90
N VAL A 87 9.14 1.56 -11.30
CA VAL A 87 9.83 0.42 -11.90
C VAL A 87 8.96 -0.84 -11.76
N VAL A 88 8.71 -1.50 -12.89
CA VAL A 88 8.03 -2.80 -12.93
C VAL A 88 9.07 -3.85 -13.30
N ASP A 89 9.49 -4.62 -12.32
CA ASP A 89 10.51 -5.66 -12.42
C ASP A 89 10.02 -6.97 -11.79
N GLY A 90 10.81 -8.03 -11.87
CA GLY A 90 10.48 -9.33 -11.31
C GLY A 90 10.06 -9.27 -9.83
N PRO A 91 10.85 -8.67 -8.95
CA PRO A 91 10.48 -8.48 -7.54
C PRO A 91 9.16 -7.73 -7.35
N ALA A 92 8.91 -6.64 -8.10
CA ALA A 92 7.66 -5.88 -8.02
C ALA A 92 6.45 -6.75 -8.39
N VAL A 93 6.54 -7.50 -9.49
CA VAL A 93 5.44 -8.35 -9.97
C VAL A 93 5.17 -9.51 -9.02
N VAL A 94 6.18 -10.13 -8.44
CA VAL A 94 6.02 -11.17 -7.40
C VAL A 94 5.29 -10.59 -6.18
N LEU A 95 5.67 -9.40 -5.74
CA LEU A 95 5.00 -8.73 -4.61
C LEU A 95 3.56 -8.34 -4.96
N TRP A 96 3.27 -7.92 -6.19
CA TRP A 96 1.90 -7.68 -6.66
C TRP A 96 1.04 -8.93 -6.55
N ILE A 97 1.54 -10.07 -7.05
CA ILE A 97 0.83 -11.35 -6.99
C ILE A 97 0.55 -11.73 -5.54
N LEU A 98 1.53 -11.62 -4.64
CA LEU A 98 1.35 -11.93 -3.23
C LEU A 98 0.33 -11.01 -2.56
N VAL A 99 0.42 -9.69 -2.77
CA VAL A 99 -0.55 -8.73 -2.23
C VAL A 99 -1.95 -9.02 -2.76
N LEU A 100 -2.12 -9.28 -4.05
CA LEU A 100 -3.42 -9.54 -4.67
C LEU A 100 -4.04 -10.85 -4.17
N VAL A 101 -3.26 -11.92 -3.99
CA VAL A 101 -3.74 -13.18 -3.41
C VAL A 101 -4.25 -12.97 -1.98
N PHE A 102 -3.49 -12.29 -1.14
CA PHE A 102 -3.93 -11.97 0.23
C PHE A 102 -5.10 -10.99 0.25
N ALA A 103 -5.14 -10.02 -0.69
CA ALA A 103 -6.23 -9.07 -0.81
C ALA A 103 -7.56 -9.73 -1.17
N ILE A 104 -7.56 -10.75 -2.05
CA ILE A 104 -8.74 -11.56 -2.34
C ILE A 104 -9.24 -12.22 -1.07
N GLY A 105 -8.36 -12.86 -0.28
CA GLY A 105 -8.71 -13.41 1.01
C GLY A 105 -9.27 -12.36 1.98
N GLY A 106 -8.68 -11.17 2.03
CA GLY A 106 -9.16 -10.05 2.84
C GLY A 106 -10.56 -9.57 2.45
N VAL A 107 -10.82 -9.39 1.15
CA VAL A 107 -12.15 -9.00 0.64
C VAL A 107 -13.20 -10.07 0.92
N LEU A 108 -12.84 -11.36 0.82
CA LEU A 108 -13.74 -12.46 1.21
C LEU A 108 -14.06 -12.43 2.70
N LEU A 109 -13.06 -12.11 3.57
CA LEU A 109 -13.31 -11.92 5.00
C LEU A 109 -14.18 -10.70 5.29
N PHE A 110 -14.07 -9.62 4.52
CA PHE A 110 -14.96 -8.45 4.64
C PHE A 110 -16.40 -8.78 4.25
N ALA A 111 -16.57 -9.69 3.30
CA ALA A 111 -17.86 -10.17 2.83
C ALA A 111 -18.49 -11.25 3.74
N GLU A 112 -17.72 -11.80 4.69
CA GLU A 112 -18.22 -12.85 5.58
C GLU A 112 -19.27 -12.31 6.56
N ARG A 113 -20.43 -12.96 6.62
CA ARG A 113 -21.55 -12.59 7.48
C ARG A 113 -22.03 -13.75 8.38
N ARG A 114 -21.69 -14.98 8.02
CA ARG A 114 -22.20 -16.17 8.72
C ARG A 114 -21.72 -16.25 10.17
N LEU A 115 -20.47 -15.86 10.39
CA LEU A 115 -19.84 -15.85 11.70
C LEU A 115 -20.43 -14.80 12.64
N GLU A 116 -21.01 -13.72 12.09
CA GLU A 116 -21.61 -12.62 12.84
C GLU A 116 -23.14 -12.70 12.89
N GLY A 117 -23.74 -13.87 12.66
CA GLY A 117 -25.19 -14.07 12.71
C GLY A 117 -25.97 -13.39 11.58
N GLY A 118 -25.39 -13.30 10.40
CA GLY A 118 -26.01 -12.67 9.22
C GLY A 118 -25.74 -11.18 9.06
N VAL A 119 -24.96 -10.58 9.96
CA VAL A 119 -24.66 -9.14 9.99
C VAL A 119 -23.17 -8.91 9.67
N SER A 120 -22.86 -7.80 9.01
CA SER A 120 -21.47 -7.40 8.74
C SER A 120 -20.69 -7.12 10.03
N ALA A 121 -19.39 -7.41 10.02
CA ALA A 121 -18.45 -7.05 11.10
C ALA A 121 -18.26 -5.53 11.23
N PHE A 122 -18.64 -4.77 10.22
CA PHE A 122 -18.50 -3.32 10.18
C PHE A 122 -19.72 -2.59 10.73
N ALA A 123 -19.49 -1.41 11.31
CA ALA A 123 -20.55 -0.55 11.83
C ALA A 123 -21.50 -0.10 10.71
N GLY A 124 -22.81 -0.18 10.94
CA GLY A 124 -23.80 0.23 9.95
C GLY A 124 -23.90 1.76 9.74
N GLN A 125 -23.46 2.53 10.73
CA GLN A 125 -23.42 4.00 10.67
C GLN A 125 -22.19 4.49 11.45
N ALA A 126 -21.16 4.90 10.72
CA ALA A 126 -19.89 5.32 11.30
C ALA A 126 -20.00 6.59 12.19
N ALA A 127 -20.91 7.50 11.83
CA ALA A 127 -21.15 8.74 12.57
C ALA A 127 -22.00 8.59 13.84
N ALA A 128 -22.64 7.44 14.07
CA ALA A 128 -23.39 7.21 15.29
C ALA A 128 -22.44 7.09 16.49
N LEU A 129 -22.72 7.87 17.54
CA LEU A 129 -21.94 7.77 18.78
C LEU A 129 -22.21 6.44 19.48
N PRO A 130 -21.17 5.78 20.04
CA PRO A 130 -21.34 4.53 20.78
C PRO A 130 -22.31 4.68 21.96
N GLY A 131 -23.23 3.71 22.09
CA GLY A 131 -24.22 3.69 23.15
C GLY A 131 -25.46 4.53 22.90
N THR A 132 -25.57 5.26 21.77
CA THR A 132 -26.73 6.08 21.44
C THR A 132 -27.86 5.28 20.78
N GLU A 133 -29.06 5.88 20.73
CA GLU A 133 -30.24 5.30 20.06
C GLU A 133 -29.99 5.15 18.54
N ALA A 134 -29.24 6.08 17.92
CA ALA A 134 -28.84 5.99 16.53
C ALA A 134 -28.01 4.75 16.22
N GLU A 135 -27.08 4.35 17.10
CA GLU A 135 -26.33 3.10 16.95
C GLU A 135 -27.24 1.87 17.11
N ARG A 136 -28.15 1.89 18.08
CA ARG A 136 -29.13 0.79 18.26
C ARG A 136 -30.03 0.64 17.04
N GLU A 137 -30.52 1.75 16.48
CA GLU A 137 -31.34 1.76 15.28
C GLU A 137 -30.56 1.23 14.07
N ALA A 138 -29.32 1.68 13.85
CA ALA A 138 -28.45 1.18 12.80
C ALA A 138 -28.16 -0.32 12.92
N SER A 139 -27.98 -0.82 14.15
CA SER A 139 -27.77 -2.24 14.43
C SER A 139 -29.05 -3.04 14.21
N THR A 140 -30.21 -2.54 14.65
CA THR A 140 -31.51 -3.20 14.51
C THR A 140 -31.95 -3.29 13.04
N LYS A 141 -31.68 -2.24 12.25
CA LYS A 141 -31.96 -2.22 10.81
C LYS A 141 -30.93 -3.00 9.99
N ALA A 142 -29.94 -3.62 10.64
CA ALA A 142 -28.84 -4.35 9.98
C ALA A 142 -28.19 -3.56 8.83
N LEU A 143 -27.96 -2.26 9.05
CA LEU A 143 -27.33 -1.41 8.05
C LEU A 143 -25.90 -1.87 7.80
N ASP A 144 -25.53 -1.94 6.54
CA ASP A 144 -24.19 -2.30 6.09
C ASP A 144 -23.39 -1.07 5.68
N HIS A 145 -22.13 -1.07 6.07
CA HIS A 145 -21.16 -0.07 5.63
C HIS A 145 -20.38 -0.62 4.45
N THR A 146 -20.82 -0.30 3.23
CA THR A 146 -20.27 -0.86 2.01
C THR A 146 -19.09 -0.08 1.46
N GLU A 147 -18.82 1.14 1.97
CA GLU A 147 -17.64 1.94 1.64
C GLU A 147 -16.31 1.27 2.06
N VAL A 148 -16.36 0.22 2.87
CA VAL A 148 -15.17 -0.58 3.24
C VAL A 148 -14.48 -1.19 2.01
N TYR A 149 -15.23 -1.53 0.95
CA TYR A 149 -14.68 -2.15 -0.25
C TYR A 149 -13.85 -1.17 -1.09
N PRO A 150 -14.36 0.02 -1.50
CA PRO A 150 -13.54 1.00 -2.20
C PRO A 150 -12.36 1.49 -1.35
N LEU A 151 -12.52 1.65 -0.03
CA LEU A 151 -11.39 1.97 0.86
C LEU A 151 -10.32 0.88 0.84
N ALA A 152 -10.71 -0.39 0.92
CA ALA A 152 -9.77 -1.50 0.80
C ALA A 152 -9.06 -1.51 -0.56
N MET A 153 -9.80 -1.24 -1.66
CA MET A 153 -9.21 -1.20 -3.01
C MET A 153 -8.19 -0.06 -3.15
N PHE A 154 -8.44 1.13 -2.58
CA PHE A 154 -7.43 2.20 -2.53
C PHE A 154 -6.19 1.78 -1.74
N ALA A 155 -6.38 1.15 -0.57
CA ALA A 155 -5.26 0.64 0.20
C ALA A 155 -4.44 -0.40 -0.58
N ILE A 156 -5.11 -1.34 -1.28
CA ILE A 156 -4.45 -2.34 -2.13
C ILE A 156 -3.70 -1.66 -3.28
N GLY A 157 -4.29 -0.67 -3.94
CA GLY A 157 -3.61 0.11 -4.97
C GLY A 157 -2.32 0.75 -4.45
N GLY A 158 -2.36 1.35 -3.26
CA GLY A 158 -1.17 1.87 -2.59
C GLY A 158 -0.15 0.79 -2.22
N MET A 159 -0.61 -0.41 -1.84
CA MET A 159 0.27 -1.56 -1.56
C MET A 159 0.95 -2.12 -2.82
N LEU A 160 0.34 -2.00 -4.00
CA LEU A 160 0.97 -2.34 -5.27
C LEU A 160 1.97 -1.26 -5.69
N LEU A 161 1.62 0.01 -5.48
CA LEU A 161 2.46 1.15 -5.82
C LEU A 161 3.74 1.22 -4.97
N PHE A 162 3.67 0.86 -3.67
CA PHE A 162 4.75 1.02 -2.71
C PHE A 162 6.04 0.27 -3.09
N PRO A 163 6.02 -1.03 -3.43
CA PRO A 163 7.21 -1.76 -3.87
C PRO A 163 7.67 -1.41 -5.29
N THR A 164 6.88 -0.70 -6.09
CA THR A 164 7.24 -0.25 -7.44
C THR A 164 7.82 1.16 -7.49
N ALA A 165 7.79 1.88 -6.38
CA ALA A 165 8.35 3.22 -6.32
C ALA A 165 9.86 3.19 -6.56
N ASN A 166 10.32 3.99 -7.53
CA ASN A 166 11.73 4.13 -7.92
C ASN A 166 12.37 5.43 -7.43
N ASP A 167 11.57 6.26 -6.77
CA ASP A 167 12.03 7.47 -6.09
C ASP A 167 11.37 7.60 -4.71
N LEU A 168 12.00 8.37 -3.83
CA LEU A 168 11.57 8.52 -2.44
C LEU A 168 10.26 9.27 -2.29
N LEU A 169 9.94 10.22 -3.21
CA LEU A 169 8.70 10.97 -3.14
C LEU A 169 7.50 10.10 -3.55
N THR A 170 7.64 9.34 -4.63
CA THR A 170 6.62 8.35 -5.04
C THR A 170 6.43 7.28 -3.96
N MET A 171 7.52 6.85 -3.30
CA MET A 171 7.44 5.93 -2.17
C MET A 171 6.65 6.54 -0.99
N PHE A 172 6.84 7.81 -0.68
CA PHE A 172 6.05 8.53 0.32
C PHE A 172 4.57 8.59 -0.06
N VAL A 173 4.25 8.98 -1.30
CA VAL A 173 2.86 9.03 -1.78
C VAL A 173 2.21 7.66 -1.69
N ALA A 174 2.89 6.61 -2.09
CA ALA A 174 2.40 5.23 -1.99
C ALA A 174 2.12 4.82 -0.53
N LEU A 175 3.00 5.22 0.40
CA LEU A 175 2.83 5.01 1.84
C LEU A 175 1.55 5.67 2.36
N GLU A 176 1.26 6.89 1.95
CA GLU A 176 0.04 7.60 2.35
C GLU A 176 -1.21 7.01 1.70
N VAL A 177 -1.18 6.70 0.41
CA VAL A 177 -2.30 6.10 -0.32
C VAL A 177 -2.72 4.75 0.31
N LEU A 178 -1.76 3.93 0.74
CA LEU A 178 -2.09 2.67 1.42
C LEU A 178 -2.55 2.89 2.87
N SER A 179 -2.11 3.98 3.54
CA SER A 179 -2.30 4.17 4.98
C SER A 179 -3.62 4.84 5.33
N LEU A 180 -3.98 5.91 4.61
CA LEU A 180 -5.18 6.71 4.89
C LEU A 180 -6.47 5.87 4.92
N PRO A 181 -6.75 4.98 3.94
CA PRO A 181 -7.92 4.12 4.00
C PRO A 181 -7.88 3.15 5.19
N LEU A 182 -6.70 2.65 5.57
CA LEU A 182 -6.56 1.71 6.69
C LEU A 182 -6.86 2.38 8.04
N TYR A 183 -6.52 3.65 8.22
CA TYR A 183 -6.90 4.39 9.42
C TYR A 183 -8.41 4.41 9.60
N LEU A 184 -9.15 4.67 8.53
CA LEU A 184 -10.61 4.66 8.54
C LEU A 184 -11.17 3.25 8.80
N LEU A 185 -10.65 2.23 8.10
CA LEU A 185 -11.10 0.84 8.24
C LEU A 185 -10.94 0.32 9.67
N CYS A 186 -9.87 0.71 10.38
CA CYS A 186 -9.66 0.32 11.78
C CYS A 186 -10.74 0.85 12.71
N GLY A 187 -11.38 2.00 12.41
CA GLY A 187 -12.41 2.63 13.22
C GLY A 187 -13.83 2.10 12.99
N LEU A 188 -14.02 1.14 12.10
CA LEU A 188 -15.35 0.73 11.62
C LEU A 188 -15.88 -0.56 12.27
N ALA A 189 -15.30 -1.05 13.39
CA ALA A 189 -15.83 -2.25 14.04
C ALA A 189 -17.28 -2.05 14.52
N ARG A 190 -18.16 -3.00 14.22
CA ARG A 190 -19.54 -3.00 14.74
C ARG A 190 -19.58 -3.25 16.25
N ARG A 191 -18.76 -4.19 16.72
CA ARG A 191 -18.61 -4.49 18.15
C ARG A 191 -17.42 -3.71 18.69
N ARG A 192 -17.45 -3.37 19.99
CA ARG A 192 -16.38 -2.65 20.71
C ARG A 192 -16.03 -1.32 20.04
N ARG A 193 -17.05 -0.55 19.67
CA ARG A 193 -16.90 0.72 18.92
C ARG A 193 -15.88 1.69 19.54
N LEU A 194 -15.91 1.91 20.86
CA LEU A 194 -14.97 2.82 21.53
C LEU A 194 -13.53 2.36 21.35
N LEU A 195 -13.26 1.06 21.52
CA LEU A 195 -11.92 0.50 21.34
C LEU A 195 -11.46 0.61 19.88
N SER A 196 -12.37 0.43 18.93
CA SER A 196 -12.09 0.59 17.51
C SER A 196 -11.76 2.03 17.13
N GLN A 197 -12.50 3.01 17.66
CA GLN A 197 -12.24 4.43 17.44
C GLN A 197 -10.91 4.86 18.08
N GLU A 198 -10.60 4.36 19.28
CA GLU A 198 -9.32 4.56 19.94
C GLU A 198 -8.16 3.97 19.10
N ALA A 199 -8.32 2.74 18.61
CA ALA A 199 -7.34 2.09 17.75
C ALA A 199 -7.09 2.89 16.45
N ALA A 200 -8.15 3.36 15.80
CA ALA A 200 -8.05 4.18 14.60
C ALA A 200 -7.32 5.51 14.87
N LEU A 201 -7.65 6.17 15.98
CA LEU A 201 -7.00 7.43 16.38
C LEU A 201 -5.52 7.20 16.67
N LYS A 202 -5.17 6.17 17.46
CA LYS A 202 -3.78 5.82 17.75
C LYS A 202 -3.00 5.51 16.47
N TYR A 203 -3.60 4.72 15.57
CA TYR A 203 -2.96 4.36 14.31
C TYR A 203 -2.74 5.57 13.41
N PHE A 204 -3.73 6.47 13.32
CA PHE A 204 -3.61 7.72 12.57
C PHE A 204 -2.52 8.63 13.16
N MET A 205 -2.57 8.91 14.47
CA MET A 205 -1.61 9.83 15.10
C MET A 205 -0.17 9.34 15.01
N LEU A 206 0.06 8.06 15.36
CA LEU A 206 1.40 7.48 15.30
C LEU A 206 1.86 7.28 13.86
N GLY A 207 0.94 6.93 12.94
CA GLY A 207 1.21 6.83 11.51
C GLY A 207 1.61 8.16 10.90
N ALA A 208 0.83 9.21 11.13
CA ALA A 208 1.13 10.57 10.64
C ALA A 208 2.47 11.08 11.17
N PHE A 209 2.77 10.81 12.45
CA PHE A 209 4.07 11.16 13.03
C PHE A 209 5.22 10.41 12.35
N SER A 210 5.06 9.12 12.10
CA SER A 210 6.03 8.30 11.38
C SER A 210 6.23 8.76 9.93
N SER A 211 5.13 9.12 9.24
CA SER A 211 5.17 9.69 7.89
C SER A 211 5.91 11.04 7.86
N GLY A 212 5.77 11.84 8.91
CA GLY A 212 6.54 13.08 9.09
C GLY A 212 8.05 12.82 9.15
N PHE A 213 8.50 11.80 9.90
CA PHE A 213 9.90 11.38 9.91
C PHE A 213 10.36 10.91 8.53
N PHE A 214 9.56 10.09 7.86
CA PHE A 214 9.87 9.63 6.51
C PHE A 214 10.07 10.81 5.55
N LEU A 215 9.11 11.73 5.50
CA LEU A 215 9.17 12.89 4.58
C LEU A 215 10.34 13.82 4.90
N TYR A 216 10.63 14.03 6.18
CA TYR A 216 11.81 14.82 6.57
C TYR A 216 13.11 14.12 6.21
N GLY A 217 13.16 12.78 6.34
CA GLY A 217 14.27 11.95 5.86
C GLY A 217 14.49 12.10 4.36
N VAL A 218 13.41 12.09 3.56
CA VAL A 218 13.44 12.33 2.11
C VAL A 218 14.04 13.72 1.81
N ALA A 219 13.62 14.74 2.53
CA ALA A 219 14.14 16.12 2.34
C ALA A 219 15.64 16.21 2.63
N LEU A 220 16.13 15.56 3.70
CA LEU A 220 17.55 15.53 4.04
C LEU A 220 18.38 14.77 2.99
N ILE A 221 17.90 13.61 2.52
CA ILE A 221 18.56 12.84 1.47
C ILE A 221 18.60 13.63 0.16
N TYR A 222 17.51 14.33 -0.17
CA TYR A 222 17.49 15.22 -1.32
C TYR A 222 18.49 16.38 -1.17
N GLY A 223 18.59 16.96 0.02
CA GLY A 223 19.59 17.99 0.31
C GLY A 223 21.03 17.52 0.17
N PHE A 224 21.29 16.20 0.38
CA PHE A 224 22.59 15.58 0.13
C PHE A 224 22.80 15.26 -1.34
N ALA A 225 21.85 14.55 -1.99
CA ALA A 225 22.03 13.94 -3.30
C ALA A 225 21.61 14.83 -4.48
N GLY A 226 20.81 15.90 -4.25
CA GLY A 226 20.23 16.73 -5.29
C GLY A 226 19.20 16.01 -6.19
N THR A 227 18.83 14.77 -5.85
CA THR A 227 17.89 13.94 -6.60
C THR A 227 17.05 13.10 -5.66
N MET A 228 15.86 12.69 -6.13
CA MET A 228 14.95 11.79 -5.39
C MET A 228 15.00 10.34 -5.89
N THR A 229 15.58 10.09 -7.08
CA THR A 229 15.65 8.75 -7.64
C THR A 229 16.65 7.87 -6.89
N LEU A 230 16.31 6.62 -6.64
CA LEU A 230 17.16 5.69 -5.89
C LEU A 230 18.52 5.49 -6.57
N ALA A 231 18.55 5.43 -7.90
CA ALA A 231 19.78 5.32 -8.66
C ALA A 231 20.68 6.55 -8.50
N GLY A 232 20.12 7.77 -8.63
CA GLY A 232 20.86 9.01 -8.46
C GLY A 232 21.37 9.22 -7.04
N ILE A 233 20.59 8.82 -6.02
CA ILE A 233 21.05 8.83 -4.61
C ILE A 233 22.25 7.90 -4.43
N ASN A 234 22.19 6.69 -5.00
CA ASN A 234 23.31 5.75 -4.95
C ASN A 234 24.58 6.28 -5.63
N GLU A 235 24.42 6.97 -6.77
CA GLU A 235 25.54 7.63 -7.45
C GLU A 235 26.14 8.75 -6.60
N ALA A 236 25.31 9.59 -5.99
CA ALA A 236 25.76 10.65 -5.09
C ALA A 236 26.51 10.08 -3.87
N VAL A 237 26.03 9.00 -3.28
CA VAL A 237 26.71 8.32 -2.15
C VAL A 237 28.09 7.81 -2.54
N ARG A 238 28.29 7.40 -3.78
CA ARG A 238 29.60 6.93 -4.29
C ARG A 238 30.57 8.04 -4.65
N SER A 239 30.05 9.17 -5.12
CA SER A 239 30.87 10.27 -5.65
C SER A 239 31.19 11.34 -4.63
N ASP A 240 30.31 11.58 -3.63
CA ASP A 240 30.44 12.67 -2.64
C ASP A 240 30.52 12.13 -1.21
N THR A 241 31.58 12.47 -0.52
CA THR A 241 31.81 12.14 0.89
C THR A 241 31.69 13.34 1.82
N SER A 242 31.29 14.53 1.31
CA SER A 242 31.41 15.80 2.04
C SER A 242 30.36 16.01 3.13
N ASN A 243 29.12 15.57 2.95
CA ASN A 243 28.00 15.81 3.89
C ASN A 243 27.37 14.53 4.45
N GLN A 244 28.17 13.57 4.87
CA GLN A 244 27.72 12.27 5.37
C GLN A 244 26.71 12.38 6.54
N ALA A 245 26.77 13.43 7.36
CA ALA A 245 25.83 13.63 8.46
C ALA A 245 24.38 13.83 7.94
N LEU A 246 24.19 14.58 6.85
CA LEU A 246 22.88 14.79 6.23
C LEU A 246 22.31 13.47 5.71
N LEU A 247 23.15 12.69 5.02
CA LEU A 247 22.78 11.36 4.51
C LEU A 247 22.39 10.41 5.65
N LEU A 248 23.22 10.29 6.69
CA LEU A 248 22.99 9.34 7.78
C LEU A 248 21.73 9.69 8.59
N ILE A 249 21.52 10.98 8.91
CA ILE A 249 20.31 11.42 9.60
C ILE A 249 19.08 11.19 8.71
N GLY A 250 19.17 11.54 7.42
CA GLY A 250 18.10 11.33 6.45
C GLY A 250 17.73 9.86 6.31
N MET A 251 18.70 8.97 6.18
CA MET A 251 18.50 7.52 6.13
C MET A 251 17.88 6.99 7.44
N GLY A 252 18.36 7.47 8.60
CA GLY A 252 17.78 7.11 9.90
C GLY A 252 16.31 7.48 10.00
N MET A 253 15.94 8.70 9.58
CA MET A 253 14.56 9.16 9.61
C MET A 253 13.66 8.42 8.62
N LEU A 254 14.16 8.15 7.40
CA LEU A 254 13.46 7.32 6.42
C LEU A 254 13.24 5.90 6.94
N ALA A 255 14.26 5.33 7.59
CA ALA A 255 14.16 4.01 8.21
C ALA A 255 13.10 3.96 9.32
N VAL A 256 12.95 5.01 10.15
CA VAL A 256 11.87 5.10 11.15
C VAL A 256 10.51 4.91 10.49
N GLY A 257 10.23 5.62 9.38
CA GLY A 257 8.97 5.50 8.66
C GLY A 257 8.72 4.09 8.11
N LEU A 258 9.71 3.48 7.48
CA LEU A 258 9.61 2.13 6.94
C LEU A 258 9.46 1.06 8.03
N LEU A 259 10.26 1.12 9.08
CA LEU A 259 10.23 0.18 10.20
C LEU A 259 8.92 0.29 11.00
N PHE A 260 8.38 1.52 11.16
CA PHE A 260 7.05 1.72 11.73
C PHE A 260 6.00 0.99 10.90
N LYS A 261 6.03 1.10 9.57
CA LYS A 261 5.06 0.45 8.68
C LYS A 261 5.18 -1.06 8.69
N VAL A 262 6.39 -1.58 8.74
CA VAL A 262 6.65 -3.02 8.96
C VAL A 262 6.16 -3.45 10.34
N GLY A 263 6.19 -2.57 11.34
CA GLY A 263 5.94 -2.90 12.74
C GLY A 263 7.14 -3.62 13.38
N ALA A 264 8.35 -3.23 12.99
CA ALA A 264 9.59 -3.78 13.54
C ALA A 264 10.00 -3.04 14.83
N ALA A 265 10.71 -3.73 15.72
CA ALA A 265 11.27 -3.12 16.91
C ALA A 265 12.28 -2.01 16.53
N PRO A 266 12.29 -0.87 17.22
CA PRO A 266 11.48 -0.48 18.38
C PRO A 266 10.14 0.20 18.04
N PHE A 267 9.73 0.25 16.77
CA PHE A 267 8.57 1.01 16.28
C PHE A 267 7.27 0.20 16.21
N GLN A 268 7.21 -0.98 16.83
CA GLN A 268 6.05 -1.90 16.81
C GLN A 268 4.95 -1.55 17.83
N ALA A 269 5.14 -0.58 18.70
CA ALA A 269 4.25 -0.32 19.84
C ALA A 269 2.78 -0.07 19.46
N TRP A 270 2.52 0.44 18.26
CA TRP A 270 1.17 0.67 17.75
C TRP A 270 0.42 -0.63 17.38
N THR A 271 1.14 -1.68 17.02
CA THR A 271 0.56 -2.90 16.43
C THR A 271 -0.40 -3.63 17.37
N PRO A 272 -0.07 -3.90 18.65
CA PRO A 272 -0.99 -4.58 19.56
C PRO A 272 -2.30 -3.84 19.77
N ASP A 273 -2.24 -2.54 20.04
CA ASP A 273 -3.41 -1.71 20.32
C ASP A 273 -4.34 -1.63 19.10
N VAL A 274 -3.77 -1.41 17.91
CA VAL A 274 -4.54 -1.30 16.67
C VAL A 274 -5.15 -2.65 16.30
N TYR A 275 -4.40 -3.75 16.42
CA TYR A 275 -4.89 -5.07 16.07
C TYR A 275 -5.96 -5.58 17.02
N GLN A 276 -5.93 -5.15 18.29
CA GLN A 276 -6.97 -5.48 19.28
C GLN A 276 -8.28 -4.71 19.03
N GLY A 277 -8.18 -3.45 18.59
CA GLY A 277 -9.34 -2.56 18.43
C GLY A 277 -9.98 -2.62 17.05
N ALA A 278 -9.22 -2.88 16.00
CA ALA A 278 -9.73 -2.95 14.63
C ALA A 278 -10.68 -4.16 14.43
N PRO A 279 -11.59 -4.11 13.43
CA PRO A 279 -12.35 -5.30 13.03
C PRO A 279 -11.40 -6.45 12.66
N THR A 280 -11.74 -7.68 13.12
CA THR A 280 -10.86 -8.85 12.91
C THR A 280 -10.49 -9.07 11.44
N ALA A 281 -11.44 -8.83 10.52
CA ALA A 281 -11.20 -8.93 9.09
C ALA A 281 -10.16 -7.91 8.61
N VAL A 282 -10.21 -6.67 9.12
CA VAL A 282 -9.23 -5.60 8.83
C VAL A 282 -7.87 -5.95 9.40
N THR A 283 -7.83 -6.48 10.63
CA THR A 283 -6.57 -6.92 11.25
C THR A 283 -5.89 -8.01 10.42
N GLY A 284 -6.65 -9.03 9.97
CA GLY A 284 -6.13 -10.09 9.11
C GLY A 284 -5.62 -9.56 7.76
N PHE A 285 -6.39 -8.67 7.13
CA PHE A 285 -5.97 -7.99 5.89
C PHE A 285 -4.70 -7.17 6.07
N MET A 286 -4.60 -6.36 7.13
CA MET A 286 -3.41 -5.59 7.43
C MET A 286 -2.20 -6.47 7.75
N ALA A 287 -2.39 -7.53 8.56
CA ALA A 287 -1.30 -8.42 8.95
C ALA A 287 -0.66 -9.13 7.75
N ALA A 288 -1.43 -9.44 6.72
CA ALA A 288 -0.95 -10.08 5.50
C ALA A 288 -0.47 -9.04 4.46
N CYS A 289 -1.39 -8.26 3.90
CA CYS A 289 -1.12 -7.41 2.73
C CYS A 289 -0.13 -6.28 3.03
N THR A 290 -0.32 -5.55 4.16
CA THR A 290 0.55 -4.40 4.45
C THR A 290 1.97 -4.81 4.77
N LYS A 291 2.17 -5.98 5.38
CA LYS A 291 3.51 -6.48 5.69
C LYS A 291 4.27 -6.83 4.42
N VAL A 292 3.64 -7.53 3.48
CA VAL A 292 4.24 -7.84 2.17
C VAL A 292 4.65 -6.55 1.45
N ALA A 293 3.75 -5.58 1.35
CA ALA A 293 4.03 -4.31 0.67
C ALA A 293 5.15 -3.51 1.36
N ALA A 294 5.14 -3.44 2.70
CA ALA A 294 6.13 -2.70 3.47
C ALA A 294 7.52 -3.35 3.40
N PHE A 295 7.61 -4.68 3.47
CA PHE A 295 8.88 -5.38 3.24
C PHE A 295 9.38 -5.19 1.82
N GLY A 296 8.50 -5.25 0.81
CA GLY A 296 8.85 -4.98 -0.58
C GLY A 296 9.44 -3.58 -0.77
N ALA A 297 8.80 -2.57 -0.19
CA ALA A 297 9.30 -1.20 -0.23
C ALA A 297 10.61 -1.02 0.55
N LEU A 298 10.81 -1.73 1.66
CA LEU A 298 12.07 -1.71 2.41
C LEU A 298 13.22 -2.34 1.60
N LEU A 299 12.95 -3.43 0.89
CA LEU A 299 13.94 -4.11 0.07
C LEU A 299 14.36 -3.28 -1.16
N ARG A 300 13.51 -2.37 -1.64
CA ARG A 300 13.79 -1.57 -2.83
C ARG A 300 15.06 -0.71 -2.68
N PRO A 301 15.22 0.20 -1.69
CA PRO A 301 16.45 0.95 -1.50
C PRO A 301 17.64 0.05 -1.13
N VAL A 302 17.41 -1.06 -0.39
CA VAL A 302 18.46 -2.02 -0.04
C VAL A 302 19.04 -2.70 -1.29
N SER A 303 18.21 -3.08 -2.26
CA SER A 303 18.69 -3.72 -3.49
C SER A 303 19.57 -2.79 -4.34
N TYR A 304 19.25 -1.50 -4.39
CA TYR A 304 20.11 -0.52 -5.08
C TYR A 304 21.49 -0.37 -4.43
N THR A 305 21.59 -0.54 -3.12
CA THR A 305 22.88 -0.44 -2.41
C THR A 305 23.72 -1.72 -2.51
N HIS A 306 23.08 -2.89 -2.63
CA HIS A 306 23.77 -4.18 -2.62
C HIS A 306 24.08 -4.73 -4.02
N LEU A 307 23.21 -4.55 -5.00
CA LEU A 307 23.43 -4.98 -6.39
C LEU A 307 24.56 -4.21 -7.08
N THR A 308 24.98 -3.09 -6.51
CA THR A 308 26.06 -2.25 -7.01
C THR A 308 27.38 -2.41 -6.23
N LEU A 309 27.40 -3.25 -5.18
CA LEU A 309 28.67 -3.68 -4.64
C LEU A 309 29.38 -4.50 -5.72
N PRO A 310 30.58 -4.08 -6.21
CA PRO A 310 31.33 -4.93 -7.11
C PRO A 310 31.47 -6.28 -6.46
N THR A 311 31.26 -7.33 -7.22
CA THR A 311 31.57 -8.70 -6.82
C THR A 311 33.09 -8.77 -6.55
N ILE A 312 33.47 -8.37 -5.31
CA ILE A 312 34.85 -8.45 -4.80
C ILE A 312 35.23 -9.92 -4.51
N TYR A 313 34.34 -10.84 -4.81
CA TYR A 313 34.58 -12.29 -4.67
C TYR A 313 34.48 -13.01 -6.02
N SER A 314 35.19 -12.53 -7.02
CA SER A 314 35.65 -13.36 -8.12
C SER A 314 37.20 -13.42 -8.08
N VAL A 315 37.73 -14.18 -7.16
CA VAL A 315 39.08 -14.76 -7.26
C VAL A 315 38.89 -16.26 -7.32
#